data_63c99d68d34a45a491dcf6a2256fc7ae
#
_entry.id   63c99d68d34a45a491dcf6a2256fc7ae
#
_cell.length_a   1.000
_cell.length_b   1.000
_cell.length_c   1.000
_cell.angle_alpha   90.00
_cell.angle_beta   90.00
_cell.angle_gamma   90.00
#
_symmetry.space_group_name_H-M   'P 1'
#
loop_
_entity.id
_entity.type
_entity.pdbx_description
1 polymer ?
#
loop_
_entity_poly.entity_id
_entity_poly.type
_entity_poly.pdbx_seq_one_letter_code
_entity_poly.pdbx_strand_id
1 'polypeptide(L)'
;MQQMSRIIESNVVITTEVKRLITPEEWHILVEGTRRVSLVVAHLVGPREALSVLQDILSDCSAAFPAFACIEIAPTGYLRVMDRSQLDSLSRADLLEGFTALIATCQYFCSPIIGAKDAHKLIIQALNDLCPALVNLGVYHIDHQLLALKD
;
A
#
# COMPACT_ATOMS: atom_id res chain seq x y z
N MET A 1 -21.81 36.08 2.37
CA MET A 1 -21.57 35.75 2.33
C MET A 1 -21.48 35.46 2.01
N GLN A 2 -21.33 35.14 1.47
CA GLN A 2 -21.17 34.71 1.29
C GLN A 2 -20.78 34.29 1.29
N GLN A 3 -20.44 34.23 1.24
CA GLN A 3 -19.96 33.65 1.43
C GLN A 3 -19.99 33.04 2.06
N MET A 4 -20.29 33.38 2.62
CA MET A 4 -20.42 32.57 3.30
C MET A 4 -21.21 31.61 3.25
N SER A 5 -22.13 31.86 3.04
CA SER A 5 -22.83 30.65 2.90
C SER A 5 -22.23 29.82 1.84
N ARG A 6 -21.80 30.41 0.89
CA ARG A 6 -21.09 29.69 -0.09
C ARG A 6 -19.88 29.01 0.46
N ILE A 7 -19.26 29.63 1.39
CA ILE A 7 -18.14 29.02 2.07
C ILE A 7 -18.59 27.82 2.85
N ILE A 8 -19.73 27.92 3.49
CA ILE A 8 -20.25 26.80 4.23
C ILE A 8 -20.49 25.62 3.29
N GLU A 9 -21.02 25.90 2.14
CA GLU A 9 -21.24 24.85 1.16
C GLU A 9 -19.96 24.21 0.73
N SER A 10 -18.94 25.03 0.51
CA SER A 10 -17.64 24.50 0.13
C SER A 10 -17.09 23.62 1.22
N ASN A 11 -17.26 24.03 2.46
CA ASN A 11 -16.77 23.24 3.58
C ASN A 11 -17.45 21.88 3.66
N VAL A 12 -18.72 21.84 3.35
CA VAL A 12 -19.44 20.58 3.34
C VAL A 12 -18.86 19.65 2.28
N VAL A 13 -18.58 20.16 1.11
CA VAL A 13 -17.99 19.36 0.05
C VAL A 13 -16.63 18.84 0.45
N ILE A 14 -15.81 19.70 1.03
CA ILE A 14 -14.48 19.30 1.46
C ILE A 14 -14.56 18.20 2.51
N THR A 15 -15.49 18.35 3.44
CA THR A 15 -15.66 17.33 4.46
C THR A 15 -16.03 16.00 3.85
N THR A 16 -16.87 16.00 2.84
CA THR A 16 -17.26 14.78 2.15
C THR A 16 -16.05 14.13 1.48
N GLU A 17 -15.21 14.94 0.87
CA GLU A 17 -14.00 14.42 0.24
C GLU A 17 -13.09 13.75 1.26
N VAL A 18 -12.89 14.39 2.38
CA VAL A 18 -11.99 13.86 3.40
C VAL A 18 -12.50 12.53 3.92
N LYS A 19 -13.81 12.37 4.00
CA LYS A 19 -14.42 11.15 4.52
C LYS A 19 -14.69 10.11 3.45
N ARG A 20 -14.27 10.38 2.23
CA ARG A 20 -14.53 9.43 1.17
C ARG A 20 -13.90 8.09 1.47
N LEU A 21 -14.66 7.05 1.21
CA LEU A 21 -14.19 5.70 1.39
C LEU A 21 -13.46 5.24 0.15
N ILE A 22 -12.66 4.19 0.31
CA ILE A 22 -11.94 3.64 -0.82
C ILE A 22 -12.93 2.94 -1.75
N THR A 23 -12.71 3.09 -3.06
CA THR A 23 -13.58 2.47 -4.05
C THR A 23 -13.17 1.01 -4.25
N PRO A 24 -14.08 0.16 -4.77
CA PRO A 24 -13.72 -1.22 -5.06
C PRO A 24 -12.54 -1.34 -6.04
N GLU A 25 -12.45 -0.44 -7.01
CA GLU A 25 -11.35 -0.46 -7.95
C GLU A 25 -10.04 -0.12 -7.29
N GLU A 26 -10.05 0.91 -6.44
CA GLU A 26 -8.85 1.28 -5.68
C GLU A 26 -8.43 0.14 -4.77
N TRP A 27 -9.39 -0.49 -4.12
CA TRP A 27 -9.10 -1.63 -3.25
C TRP A 27 -8.45 -2.76 -4.03
N HIS A 28 -8.98 -3.06 -5.21
CA HIS A 28 -8.40 -4.09 -6.06
C HIS A 28 -6.95 -3.79 -6.42
N ILE A 29 -6.67 -2.53 -6.76
CA ILE A 29 -5.32 -2.11 -7.10
C ILE A 29 -4.38 -2.32 -5.91
N LEU A 30 -4.83 -1.96 -4.72
CA LEU A 30 -4.01 -2.10 -3.51
C LEU A 30 -3.75 -3.57 -3.20
N VAL A 31 -4.78 -4.41 -3.31
CA VAL A 31 -4.64 -5.84 -3.03
C VAL A 31 -3.71 -6.49 -4.04
N GLU A 32 -3.90 -6.19 -5.31
CA GLU A 32 -3.06 -6.79 -6.35
C GLU A 32 -1.61 -6.29 -6.24
N GLY A 33 -1.43 -5.01 -5.96
CA GLY A 33 -0.09 -4.47 -5.77
C GLY A 33 0.63 -5.15 -4.62
N THR A 34 -0.05 -5.34 -3.51
CA THR A 34 0.52 -6.01 -2.36
C THR A 34 0.87 -7.46 -2.67
N ARG A 35 -0.02 -8.14 -3.41
CA ARG A 35 0.24 -9.52 -3.82
C ARG A 35 1.53 -9.59 -4.64
N ARG A 36 1.68 -8.70 -5.61
CA ARG A 36 2.86 -8.72 -6.47
C ARG A 36 4.14 -8.39 -5.71
N VAL A 37 4.07 -7.45 -4.79
CA VAL A 37 5.24 -7.10 -3.98
C VAL A 37 5.62 -8.27 -3.10
N SER A 38 4.63 -8.98 -2.54
CA SER A 38 4.94 -10.14 -1.71
C SER A 38 5.58 -11.26 -2.51
N LEU A 39 5.28 -11.36 -3.80
CA LEU A 39 5.94 -12.35 -4.64
C LEU A 39 7.42 -12.06 -4.82
N VAL A 40 7.81 -10.78 -4.81
CA VAL A 40 9.22 -10.42 -4.82
C VAL A 40 9.92 -10.93 -3.56
N VAL A 41 9.28 -10.72 -2.41
CA VAL A 41 9.84 -11.24 -1.15
C VAL A 41 9.97 -12.76 -1.22
N ALA A 42 8.94 -13.44 -1.72
CA ALA A 42 8.96 -14.89 -1.82
C ALA A 42 10.07 -15.38 -2.76
N HIS A 43 10.32 -14.64 -3.82
CA HIS A 43 11.38 -15.00 -4.76
C HIS A 43 12.75 -14.93 -4.08
N LEU A 44 12.95 -13.97 -3.21
CA LEU A 44 14.24 -13.77 -2.57
C LEU A 44 14.51 -14.73 -1.42
N VAL A 45 13.49 -15.08 -0.64
CA VAL A 45 13.70 -15.86 0.59
C VAL A 45 13.00 -17.21 0.57
N GLY A 46 12.20 -17.50 -0.46
CA GLY A 46 11.41 -18.72 -0.54
C GLY A 46 10.01 -18.53 0.04
N PRO A 47 9.02 -19.31 -0.45
CA PRO A 47 7.62 -19.08 -0.09
C PRO A 47 7.31 -19.21 1.39
N ARG A 48 7.93 -20.18 2.05
CA ARG A 48 7.65 -20.41 3.47
C ARG A 48 8.17 -19.25 4.32
N GLU A 49 9.41 -18.86 4.05
CA GLU A 49 10.02 -17.76 4.78
C GLU A 49 9.31 -16.46 4.48
N ALA A 50 8.89 -16.27 3.23
CA ALA A 50 8.18 -15.06 2.83
C ALA A 50 6.89 -14.89 3.60
N LEU A 51 6.14 -15.97 3.82
CA LEU A 51 4.90 -15.87 4.57
C LEU A 51 5.15 -15.33 5.97
N SER A 52 6.17 -15.87 6.64
CA SER A 52 6.53 -15.43 7.98
C SER A 52 6.95 -13.96 7.98
N VAL A 53 7.80 -13.57 7.03
CA VAL A 53 8.26 -12.19 6.92
C VAL A 53 7.09 -11.25 6.67
N LEU A 54 6.21 -11.62 5.76
CA LEU A 54 5.08 -10.74 5.42
C LEU A 54 4.10 -10.61 6.57
N GLN A 55 3.90 -11.67 7.34
CA GLN A 55 3.05 -11.58 8.52
C GLN A 55 3.66 -10.64 9.55
N ASP A 56 4.97 -10.71 9.74
CA ASP A 56 5.65 -9.80 10.65
C ASP A 56 5.54 -8.36 10.19
N ILE A 57 5.73 -8.14 8.89
CA ILE A 57 5.61 -6.80 8.32
C ILE A 57 4.20 -6.26 8.51
N LEU A 58 3.20 -7.09 8.24
CA LEU A 58 1.81 -6.67 8.40
C LEU A 58 1.49 -6.38 9.87
N SER A 59 2.03 -7.19 10.78
CA SER A 59 1.84 -6.96 12.20
C SER A 59 2.43 -5.63 12.63
N ASP A 60 3.63 -5.31 12.16
CA ASP A 60 4.26 -4.04 12.46
C ASP A 60 3.47 -2.87 11.90
N CYS A 61 2.97 -3.01 10.67
CA CYS A 61 2.13 -1.97 10.06
C CYS A 61 0.82 -1.81 10.82
N SER A 62 0.26 -2.90 11.34
CA SER A 62 -0.97 -2.83 12.11
C SER A 62 -0.80 -2.05 13.40
N ALA A 63 0.39 -2.10 13.99
CA ALA A 63 0.67 -1.33 15.19
C ALA A 63 0.61 0.17 14.90
N ALA A 64 1.10 0.59 13.73
CA ALA A 64 1.08 2.00 13.34
C ALA A 64 -0.24 2.41 12.70
N PHE A 65 -0.91 1.47 12.03
CA PHE A 65 -2.13 1.74 11.29
C PHE A 65 -3.20 0.72 11.71
N PRO A 66 -3.97 1.06 12.75
CA PRO A 66 -4.93 0.08 13.34
C PRO A 66 -5.90 -0.53 12.33
N ALA A 67 -6.11 0.15 11.20
CA ALA A 67 -6.97 -0.39 10.15
C ALA A 67 -6.54 -1.78 9.71
N PHE A 68 -5.25 -2.08 9.79
CA PHE A 68 -4.73 -3.35 9.33
C PHE A 68 -5.00 -4.51 10.29
N ALA A 69 -5.55 -4.23 11.46
CA ALA A 69 -5.90 -5.32 12.38
C ALA A 69 -6.93 -6.28 11.79
N CYS A 70 -7.70 -5.81 10.81
CA CYS A 70 -8.72 -6.64 10.16
C CYS A 70 -8.24 -7.28 8.86
N ILE A 71 -6.96 -7.13 8.53
CA ILE A 71 -6.40 -7.62 7.27
C ILE A 71 -5.27 -8.57 7.59
N GLU A 72 -5.22 -9.69 6.87
CA GLU A 72 -4.10 -10.62 6.99
C GLU A 72 -3.63 -11.03 5.61
N ILE A 73 -2.43 -11.57 5.53
CA ILE A 73 -1.88 -12.05 4.28
C ILE A 73 -2.11 -13.56 4.21
N ALA A 74 -2.88 -13.99 3.21
CA ALA A 74 -3.13 -15.40 2.98
C ALA A 74 -1.86 -16.09 2.49
N PRO A 75 -1.77 -17.42 2.64
CA PRO A 75 -0.57 -18.15 2.21
C PRO A 75 -0.20 -17.94 0.75
N THR A 76 -1.15 -17.54 -0.09
CA THR A 76 -0.92 -17.26 -1.51
C THR A 76 -0.42 -15.86 -1.76
N GLY A 77 -0.28 -15.03 -0.73
CA GLY A 77 0.16 -13.66 -0.90
C GLY A 77 -0.97 -12.65 -1.07
N TYR A 78 -2.21 -13.11 -0.99
CA TYR A 78 -3.36 -12.20 -1.07
C TYR A 78 -3.63 -11.56 0.27
N LEU A 79 -4.13 -10.32 0.22
CA LEU A 79 -4.73 -9.73 1.40
C LEU A 79 -6.11 -10.33 1.63
N ARG A 80 -6.39 -10.62 2.88
CA ARG A 80 -7.69 -11.13 3.26
C ARG A 80 -8.27 -10.25 4.34
N VAL A 81 -9.48 -9.75 4.11
CA VAL A 81 -10.15 -8.89 5.08
C VAL A 81 -10.93 -9.77 6.04
N MET A 82 -10.58 -9.65 7.32
CA MET A 82 -11.24 -10.46 8.33
C MET A 82 -12.56 -9.85 8.79
N ASP A 83 -12.65 -8.53 8.71
CA ASP A 83 -13.89 -7.82 9.08
C ASP A 83 -14.09 -6.67 8.12
N ARG A 84 -14.92 -6.91 7.11
CA ARG A 84 -15.15 -5.91 6.07
C ARG A 84 -15.87 -4.68 6.60
N SER A 85 -16.67 -4.84 7.66
CA SER A 85 -17.40 -3.69 8.18
C SER A 85 -16.44 -2.65 8.76
N GLN A 86 -15.32 -3.09 9.33
CA GLN A 86 -14.31 -2.17 9.81
C GLN A 86 -13.64 -1.44 8.66
N LEU A 87 -13.37 -2.17 7.59
CA LEU A 87 -12.76 -1.57 6.41
C LEU A 87 -13.65 -0.48 5.82
N ASP A 88 -14.95 -0.74 5.76
CA ASP A 88 -15.89 0.21 5.20
C ASP A 88 -15.99 1.48 6.03
N SER A 89 -15.65 1.42 7.32
CA SER A 89 -15.72 2.58 8.19
C SER A 89 -14.45 3.43 8.19
N LEU A 90 -13.41 2.98 7.50
CA LEU A 90 -12.12 3.67 7.50
C LEU A 90 -12.03 4.66 6.37
N SER A 91 -11.27 5.72 6.59
CA SER A 91 -11.09 6.72 5.55
C SER A 91 -10.14 6.21 4.47
N ARG A 92 -10.35 6.70 3.27
CA ARG A 92 -9.47 6.38 2.16
C ARG A 92 -8.03 6.80 2.47
N ALA A 93 -7.85 7.97 3.08
CA ALA A 93 -6.52 8.48 3.40
C ALA A 93 -5.77 7.55 4.35
N ASP A 94 -6.46 7.04 5.37
CA ASP A 94 -5.82 6.14 6.33
C ASP A 94 -5.39 4.84 5.66
N LEU A 95 -6.22 4.31 4.78
CA LEU A 95 -5.88 3.10 4.07
C LEU A 95 -4.70 3.31 3.13
N LEU A 96 -4.71 4.42 2.39
CA LEU A 96 -3.61 4.69 1.47
C LEU A 96 -2.29 4.86 2.21
N GLU A 97 -2.32 5.53 3.36
CA GLU A 97 -1.12 5.67 4.18
C GLU A 97 -0.60 4.32 4.63
N GLY A 98 -1.51 3.46 5.08
CA GLY A 98 -1.12 2.14 5.55
C GLY A 98 -0.52 1.29 4.45
N PHE A 99 -1.15 1.28 3.28
CA PHE A 99 -0.61 0.51 2.16
C PHE A 99 0.71 1.08 1.66
N THR A 100 0.88 2.40 1.72
CA THR A 100 2.17 3.00 1.40
C THR A 100 3.26 2.44 2.31
N ALA A 101 2.99 2.40 3.61
CA ALA A 101 3.94 1.87 4.57
C ALA A 101 4.20 0.39 4.33
N LEU A 102 3.17 -0.37 3.99
CA LEU A 102 3.30 -1.81 3.76
C LEU A 102 4.21 -2.10 2.58
N ILE A 103 3.97 -1.44 1.46
CA ILE A 103 4.77 -1.66 0.25
C ILE A 103 6.21 -1.18 0.45
N ALA A 104 6.37 -0.01 1.09
CA ALA A 104 7.70 0.52 1.36
C ALA A 104 8.50 -0.41 2.27
N THR A 105 7.84 -0.99 3.27
CA THR A 105 8.51 -1.89 4.19
C THR A 105 8.95 -3.16 3.49
N CYS A 106 8.13 -3.68 2.59
CA CYS A 106 8.52 -4.86 1.79
C CYS A 106 9.74 -4.56 0.94
N GLN A 107 9.76 -3.41 0.29
CA GLN A 107 10.93 -3.03 -0.51
C GLN A 107 12.16 -2.85 0.37
N TYR A 108 11.97 -2.23 1.52
CA TYR A 108 13.07 -2.00 2.45
C TYR A 108 13.63 -3.33 2.95
N PHE A 109 12.78 -4.32 3.16
CA PHE A 109 13.21 -5.65 3.55
C PHE A 109 14.15 -6.26 2.51
N CYS A 110 13.87 -6.02 1.24
CA CYS A 110 14.67 -6.59 0.15
C CYS A 110 16.02 -5.90 0.00
N SER A 111 16.13 -4.64 0.41
CA SER A 111 17.32 -3.82 0.16
C SER A 111 18.61 -4.41 0.74
N PRO A 112 18.63 -4.90 1.98
CA PRO A 112 19.89 -5.48 2.49
C PRO A 112 20.27 -6.80 1.83
N ILE A 113 19.34 -7.43 1.12
CA ILE A 113 19.60 -8.71 0.46
C ILE A 113 20.26 -8.49 -0.90
N ILE A 114 19.72 -7.56 -1.70
CA ILE A 114 20.17 -7.38 -3.08
C ILE A 114 20.60 -5.96 -3.41
N GLY A 115 20.54 -5.04 -2.44
CA GLY A 115 20.86 -3.64 -2.68
C GLY A 115 19.60 -2.82 -2.95
N ALA A 116 19.64 -1.55 -2.55
CA ALA A 116 18.48 -0.68 -2.67
C ALA A 116 18.03 -0.49 -4.11
N LYS A 117 18.98 -0.33 -5.02
CA LYS A 117 18.68 -0.12 -6.43
C LYS A 117 17.98 -1.33 -7.04
N ASP A 118 18.52 -2.51 -6.79
CA ASP A 118 17.94 -3.73 -7.36
C ASP A 118 16.61 -4.06 -6.72
N ALA A 119 16.47 -3.81 -5.41
CA ALA A 119 15.19 -3.99 -4.75
C ALA A 119 14.12 -3.09 -5.38
N HIS A 120 14.47 -1.83 -5.61
CA HIS A 120 13.55 -0.89 -6.24
C HIS A 120 13.16 -1.33 -7.65
N LYS A 121 14.14 -1.79 -8.42
CA LYS A 121 13.87 -2.29 -9.77
C LYS A 121 12.94 -3.50 -9.76
N LEU A 122 13.18 -4.44 -8.87
CA LEU A 122 12.34 -5.63 -8.80
C LEU A 122 10.90 -5.27 -8.43
N ILE A 123 10.72 -4.33 -7.51
CA ILE A 123 9.39 -3.91 -7.13
C ILE A 123 8.67 -3.24 -8.30
N ILE A 124 9.37 -2.34 -9.00
CA ILE A 124 8.77 -1.70 -10.17
C ILE A 124 8.38 -2.72 -11.23
N GLN A 125 9.24 -3.68 -11.48
CA GLN A 125 8.96 -4.72 -12.48
C GLN A 125 7.76 -5.57 -12.04
N ALA A 126 7.67 -5.88 -10.76
CA ALA A 126 6.58 -6.69 -10.26
C ALA A 126 5.25 -5.94 -10.36
N LEU A 127 5.26 -4.65 -10.07
CA LEU A 127 4.05 -3.84 -10.15
C LEU A 127 3.63 -3.57 -11.58
N ASN A 128 4.60 -3.43 -12.48
CA ASN A 128 4.38 -3.33 -13.93
C ASN A 128 3.22 -2.38 -14.27
N ASP A 129 2.13 -2.92 -14.80
CA ASP A 129 1.00 -2.11 -15.26
C ASP A 129 0.25 -1.41 -14.11
N LEU A 130 0.42 -1.87 -12.89
CA LEU A 130 -0.21 -1.23 -11.74
C LEU A 130 0.57 0.01 -11.27
N CYS A 131 1.82 0.14 -11.70
CA CYS A 131 2.69 1.19 -11.19
C CYS A 131 2.12 2.59 -11.37
N PRO A 132 1.61 2.96 -12.56
CA PRO A 132 1.04 4.31 -12.72
C PRO A 132 -0.14 4.56 -11.78
N ALA A 133 -0.99 3.56 -11.57
CA ALA A 133 -2.14 3.72 -10.68
C ALA A 133 -1.69 3.90 -9.23
N LEU A 134 -0.71 3.10 -8.79
CA LEU A 134 -0.21 3.22 -7.43
C LEU A 134 0.50 4.54 -7.19
N VAL A 135 1.24 5.02 -8.17
CA VAL A 135 1.88 6.33 -8.07
C VAL A 135 0.83 7.43 -7.99
N ASN A 136 -0.21 7.34 -8.82
CA ASN A 136 -1.28 8.34 -8.82
C ASN A 136 -2.05 8.35 -7.50
N LEU A 137 -2.20 7.18 -6.87
CA LEU A 137 -2.83 7.11 -5.56
C LEU A 137 -1.93 7.62 -4.43
N GLY A 138 -0.65 7.83 -4.72
CA GLY A 138 0.30 8.25 -3.71
C GLY A 138 0.80 7.11 -2.83
N VAL A 139 0.56 5.88 -3.25
CA VAL A 139 0.91 4.70 -2.46
C VAL A 139 2.32 4.23 -2.75
N TYR A 140 2.82 4.48 -3.94
CA TYR A 140 4.17 4.09 -4.31
C TYR A 140 4.91 5.25 -4.92
N HIS A 141 6.19 5.33 -4.62
CA HIS A 141 7.05 6.42 -5.12
C HIS A 141 8.19 5.80 -5.92
N ILE A 142 8.41 6.33 -7.13
CA ILE A 142 9.50 5.87 -7.97
C ILE A 142 10.66 6.82 -7.82
N ASP A 143 11.80 6.28 -7.36
CA ASP A 143 13.01 7.06 -7.20
C ASP A 143 13.85 6.96 -8.47
N HIS A 144 13.70 7.94 -9.33
CA HIS A 144 14.41 7.93 -10.60
C HIS A 144 15.93 8.04 -10.42
N GLN A 145 16.37 8.73 -9.36
CA GLN A 145 17.78 8.83 -9.09
C GLN A 145 18.37 7.48 -8.71
N LEU A 146 17.63 6.74 -7.90
CA LEU A 146 18.09 5.42 -7.51
C LEU A 146 18.18 4.50 -8.72
N LEU A 147 17.22 4.57 -9.63
CA LEU A 147 17.24 3.75 -10.83
C LEU A 147 18.39 4.12 -11.77
N ALA A 148 18.82 5.37 -11.73
CA ALA A 148 19.88 5.85 -12.62
C ALA A 148 21.26 5.45 -12.15
N LEU A 149 21.43 4.99 -10.91
CA LEU A 149 22.74 4.60 -10.41
C LEU A 149 23.23 3.36 -11.12
N LYS A 150 24.52 3.35 -11.39
CA LYS A 150 25.15 2.16 -11.98
C LYS A 150 25.65 1.26 -10.88
N ASP A 151 25.66 0.00 -11.17
CA ASP A 151 26.13 -1.00 -10.21
C ASP A 151 27.63 -0.96 -10.02
#